data_eb1ea4f8449d103c2e1381f5ab70c77b
#
_entry.id   eb1ea4f8449d103c2e1381f5ab70c77b
#
_cell.length_a   1.000
_cell.length_b   1.000
_cell.length_c   1.000
_cell.angle_alpha   90.00
_cell.angle_beta   90.00
_cell.angle_gamma   90.00
#
_symmetry.space_group_name_H-M   'P 1'
#
loop_
_entity.id
_entity.type
_entity.pdbx_description
1 polymer ?
#
loop_
_entity_poly.entity_id
_entity_poly.type
_entity_poly.pdbx_seq_one_letter_code
_entity_poly.pdbx_strand_id
1 'polypeptide(L)'
;MEAYAFTIRQQRSVRKAIIPVAGFGTRMYPETRGVKKEFLPVMDYDGLVKPAILVLLEEMDRAGIEKICLVIGKEDRRNYQEFFEQELSEEHLAKLPEKMRQYEKTILRIGKKLRYVIQEERKGFGHAVYQCRNFTNREPVLLLLGDMLYKSYEERSCVEQLLDAYEDTEKLTVGITETEPEVVSRYG
;
A
#
# COMPACT_ATOMS: atom_id res chain seq x y z
N MET A 1 34.39 4.44 19.70
CA MET A 1 34.47 4.54 18.25
C MET A 1 33.65 3.36 17.72
N GLU A 2 32.32 3.52 17.65
CA GLU A 2 31.42 2.50 17.16
C GLU A 2 31.40 2.59 15.63
N ALA A 3 31.84 1.52 14.98
CA ALA A 3 31.78 1.40 13.53
C ALA A 3 30.32 1.21 13.13
N TYR A 4 29.71 2.23 12.53
CA TYR A 4 28.46 2.09 11.80
C TYR A 4 28.70 1.12 10.63
N ALA A 5 28.30 -0.11 10.81
CA ALA A 5 28.20 -1.07 9.72
C ALA A 5 27.14 -0.56 8.73
N PHE A 6 27.58 0.05 7.66
CA PHE A 6 26.77 0.37 6.51
C PHE A 6 26.43 -0.97 5.83
N THR A 7 25.34 -1.61 6.27
CA THR A 7 24.84 -2.79 5.59
C THR A 7 24.38 -2.32 4.21
N ILE A 8 25.14 -2.65 3.19
CA ILE A 8 24.70 -2.50 1.79
C ILE A 8 23.42 -3.35 1.70
N ARG A 9 22.26 -2.72 1.68
CA ARG A 9 21.00 -3.43 1.40
C ARG A 9 21.16 -4.08 0.04
N GLN A 10 21.29 -5.39 0.03
CA GLN A 10 21.26 -6.17 -1.20
C GLN A 10 19.99 -5.77 -1.96
N GLN A 11 20.13 -5.39 -3.23
CA GLN A 11 19.02 -4.93 -4.03
C GLN A 11 18.01 -6.08 -4.16
N ARG A 12 16.80 -5.92 -3.62
CA ARG A 12 15.75 -6.95 -3.67
C ARG A 12 15.34 -7.23 -5.12
N SER A 13 15.00 -8.48 -5.40
CA SER A 13 14.47 -8.88 -6.70
C SER A 13 13.04 -8.37 -6.90
N VAL A 14 12.23 -8.32 -5.84
CA VAL A 14 10.86 -7.80 -5.85
C VAL A 14 10.87 -6.29 -5.64
N ARG A 15 10.66 -5.53 -6.70
CA ARG A 15 10.64 -4.06 -6.69
C ARG A 15 9.29 -3.45 -7.08
N LYS A 16 8.33 -4.31 -7.45
CA LYS A 16 7.00 -3.89 -7.89
C LYS A 16 5.93 -4.44 -6.94
N ALA A 17 4.89 -3.65 -6.72
CA ALA A 17 3.72 -4.09 -5.97
C ALA A 17 2.42 -3.81 -6.73
N ILE A 18 1.40 -4.61 -6.45
CA ILE A 18 0.03 -4.43 -6.95
C ILE A 18 -0.91 -4.36 -5.75
N ILE A 19 -1.82 -3.40 -5.76
CA ILE A 19 -2.89 -3.29 -4.76
C ILE A 19 -4.22 -3.11 -5.49
N PRO A 20 -5.08 -4.13 -5.52
CA PRO A 20 -6.45 -4.00 -6.02
C PRO A 20 -7.32 -3.22 -5.02
N VAL A 21 -7.83 -2.07 -5.44
CA VAL A 21 -8.67 -1.16 -4.65
C VAL A 21 -9.92 -0.68 -5.41
N ALA A 22 -10.34 -1.41 -6.44
CA ALA A 22 -11.52 -1.09 -7.25
C ALA A 22 -12.85 -1.53 -6.61
N GLY A 23 -12.83 -2.17 -5.43
CA GLY A 23 -14.02 -2.69 -4.77
C GLY A 23 -14.95 -1.59 -4.24
N PHE A 24 -16.27 -1.88 -4.19
CA PHE A 24 -17.28 -0.93 -3.67
C PHE A 24 -17.29 -0.72 -2.17
N GLY A 25 -16.64 -1.62 -1.39
CA GLY A 25 -16.65 -1.53 0.08
C GLY A 25 -18.02 -1.79 0.70
N THR A 26 -18.86 -2.63 0.10
CA THR A 26 -20.25 -2.86 0.50
C THR A 26 -20.41 -3.37 1.94
N ARG A 27 -19.41 -4.10 2.46
CA ARG A 27 -19.41 -4.58 3.84
C ARG A 27 -19.26 -3.46 4.89
N MET A 28 -18.78 -2.29 4.47
CA MET A 28 -18.55 -1.11 5.31
C MET A 28 -19.56 0.00 5.02
N TYR A 29 -20.70 -0.32 4.39
CA TYR A 29 -21.79 0.63 4.21
C TYR A 29 -22.46 0.90 5.58
N PRO A 30 -22.83 2.17 5.94
CA PRO A 30 -22.95 3.33 5.03
C PRO A 30 -21.72 4.21 4.87
N GLU A 31 -20.63 3.98 5.59
CA GLU A 31 -19.42 4.83 5.58
C GLU A 31 -18.86 4.97 4.17
N THR A 32 -18.85 3.87 3.41
CA THR A 32 -18.33 3.81 2.04
C THR A 32 -19.20 4.50 1.00
N ARG A 33 -20.35 5.09 1.41
CA ARG A 33 -21.13 5.96 0.54
C ARG A 33 -20.43 7.29 0.27
N GLY A 34 -19.73 7.82 1.26
CA GLY A 34 -19.08 9.13 1.18
C GLY A 34 -17.57 9.09 1.02
N VAL A 35 -16.93 8.02 1.49
CA VAL A 35 -15.48 7.87 1.48
C VAL A 35 -15.13 6.46 1.02
N LYS A 36 -14.15 6.33 0.13
CA LYS A 36 -13.62 5.01 -0.23
C LYS A 36 -13.02 4.33 1.01
N LYS A 37 -13.22 3.02 1.14
CA LYS A 37 -12.75 2.25 2.31
C LYS A 37 -11.25 2.39 2.55
N GLU A 38 -10.46 2.50 1.48
CA GLU A 38 -9.02 2.66 1.54
C GLU A 38 -8.58 4.04 2.07
N PHE A 39 -9.49 5.03 2.04
CA PHE A 39 -9.28 6.36 2.61
C PHE A 39 -9.87 6.52 4.02
N LEU A 40 -10.45 5.47 4.60
CA LEU A 40 -10.90 5.52 5.98
C LEU A 40 -9.70 5.76 6.91
N PRO A 41 -9.86 6.62 7.93
CA PRO A 41 -8.79 6.99 8.84
C PRO A 41 -8.46 5.84 9.80
N VAL A 42 -7.18 5.59 9.98
CA VAL A 42 -6.65 4.65 10.97
C VAL A 42 -5.55 5.31 11.78
N MET A 43 -5.42 4.94 13.05
CA MET A 43 -4.31 5.35 13.90
C MET A 43 -3.09 4.49 13.57
N ASP A 44 -2.00 5.12 13.14
CA ASP A 44 -0.73 4.43 12.87
C ASP A 44 0.21 4.47 14.08
N TYR A 45 1.30 3.70 14.06
CA TYR A 45 2.27 3.57 15.15
C TYR A 45 2.99 4.86 15.52
N ASP A 46 3.13 5.79 14.58
CA ASP A 46 3.73 7.11 14.82
C ASP A 46 2.77 8.10 15.50
N GLY A 47 1.57 7.63 15.84
CA GLY A 47 0.51 8.41 16.48
C GLY A 47 -0.24 9.33 15.53
N LEU A 48 -0.02 9.23 14.23
CA LEU A 48 -0.77 9.98 13.23
C LEU A 48 -2.02 9.22 12.78
N VAL A 49 -3.08 9.95 12.54
CA VAL A 49 -4.27 9.43 11.86
C VAL A 49 -4.05 9.58 10.36
N LYS A 50 -4.05 8.46 9.66
CA LYS A 50 -3.75 8.37 8.22
C LYS A 50 -4.85 7.61 7.47
N PRO A 51 -5.06 7.87 6.17
CA PRO A 51 -5.81 6.94 5.35
C PRO A 51 -5.17 5.54 5.35
N ALA A 52 -5.98 4.49 5.43
CA ALA A 52 -5.48 3.11 5.47
C ALA A 52 -4.53 2.79 4.30
N ILE A 53 -4.85 3.28 3.10
CA ILE A 53 -3.98 3.11 1.92
C ILE A 53 -2.60 3.74 2.12
N LEU A 54 -2.50 4.89 2.79
CA LEU A 54 -1.21 5.54 3.02
C LEU A 54 -0.32 4.70 3.94
N VAL A 55 -0.89 4.08 4.98
CA VAL A 55 -0.15 3.17 5.88
C VAL A 55 0.47 2.01 5.09
N LEU A 56 -0.31 1.37 4.19
CA LEU A 56 0.18 0.31 3.33
C LEU A 56 1.29 0.78 2.37
N LEU A 57 1.09 1.95 1.76
CA LEU A 57 2.07 2.52 0.83
C LEU A 57 3.39 2.88 1.52
N GLU A 58 3.34 3.40 2.75
CA GLU A 58 4.53 3.69 3.56
C GLU A 58 5.29 2.42 3.94
N GLU A 59 4.58 1.34 4.28
CA GLU A 59 5.22 0.06 4.58
C GLU A 59 5.98 -0.48 3.36
N MET A 60 5.36 -0.46 2.19
CA MET A 60 6.01 -0.85 0.94
C MET A 60 7.19 0.05 0.57
N ASP A 61 7.06 1.36 0.79
CA ASP A 61 8.14 2.33 0.55
C ASP A 61 9.35 2.03 1.44
N ARG A 62 9.13 1.76 2.74
CA ARG A 62 10.18 1.35 3.68
C ARG A 62 10.82 0.02 3.29
N ALA A 63 10.03 -0.93 2.79
CA ALA A 63 10.50 -2.23 2.34
C ALA A 63 11.29 -2.19 1.02
N GLY A 64 11.37 -1.03 0.36
CA GLY A 64 12.17 -0.84 -0.85
C GLY A 64 11.43 -1.05 -2.16
N ILE A 65 10.09 -1.10 -2.15
CA ILE A 65 9.29 -1.15 -3.38
C ILE A 65 9.44 0.17 -4.16
N GLU A 66 9.73 0.07 -5.44
CA GLU A 66 10.03 1.20 -6.32
C GLU A 66 8.82 1.66 -7.15
N LYS A 67 7.93 0.72 -7.51
CA LYS A 67 6.75 1.00 -8.34
C LYS A 67 5.54 0.27 -7.77
N ILE A 68 4.43 0.98 -7.63
CA ILE A 68 3.20 0.44 -7.06
C ILE A 68 2.05 0.67 -8.03
N CYS A 69 1.38 -0.40 -8.43
CA CYS A 69 0.22 -0.35 -9.30
C CYS A 69 -1.06 -0.43 -8.45
N LEU A 70 -1.84 0.64 -8.42
CA LEU A 70 -3.18 0.65 -7.85
C LEU A 70 -4.18 0.28 -8.94
N VAL A 71 -4.94 -0.81 -8.74
CA VAL A 71 -6.07 -1.14 -9.61
C VAL A 71 -7.31 -0.48 -9.04
N ILE A 72 -7.81 0.53 -9.71
CA ILE A 72 -8.88 1.43 -9.24
C ILE A 72 -10.11 1.39 -10.15
N GLY A 73 -11.25 1.84 -9.65
CA GLY A 73 -12.39 2.20 -10.48
C GLY A 73 -12.11 3.50 -11.26
N LYS A 74 -12.77 3.68 -12.40
CA LYS A 74 -12.58 4.87 -13.23
C LYS A 74 -12.94 6.16 -12.48
N GLU A 75 -13.98 6.11 -11.67
CA GLU A 75 -14.48 7.21 -10.85
C GLU A 75 -13.55 7.61 -9.73
N ASP A 76 -12.64 6.72 -9.32
CA ASP A 76 -11.79 6.91 -8.15
C ASP A 76 -10.48 7.62 -8.44
N ARG A 77 -10.07 7.65 -9.72
CA ARG A 77 -8.76 8.14 -10.15
C ARG A 77 -8.45 9.55 -9.62
N ARG A 78 -9.44 10.42 -9.66
CA ARG A 78 -9.29 11.80 -9.20
C ARG A 78 -8.92 11.88 -7.72
N ASN A 79 -9.56 11.10 -6.86
CA ASN A 79 -9.31 11.11 -5.42
C ASN A 79 -7.86 10.70 -5.10
N TYR A 80 -7.36 9.66 -5.79
CA TYR A 80 -5.97 9.22 -5.61
C TYR A 80 -4.97 10.28 -6.11
N GLN A 81 -5.23 10.89 -7.26
CA GLN A 81 -4.36 11.93 -7.81
C GLN A 81 -4.36 13.19 -6.94
N GLU A 82 -5.51 13.65 -6.48
CA GLU A 82 -5.60 14.79 -5.57
C GLU A 82 -4.82 14.54 -4.27
N PHE A 83 -4.89 13.33 -3.71
CA PHE A 83 -4.21 13.01 -2.47
C PHE A 83 -2.71 12.81 -2.63
N PHE A 84 -2.25 12.13 -3.68
CA PHE A 84 -0.85 11.68 -3.80
C PHE A 84 0.01 12.51 -4.76
N GLU A 85 -0.59 13.30 -5.65
CA GLU A 85 0.13 13.99 -6.71
C GLU A 85 -0.04 15.52 -6.66
N GLN A 86 -1.11 16.01 -6.01
CA GLN A 86 -1.37 17.44 -5.93
C GLN A 86 -0.66 18.04 -4.72
N GLU A 87 0.21 19.03 -4.99
CA GLU A 87 0.85 19.81 -3.93
C GLU A 87 -0.17 20.72 -3.20
N LEU A 88 -0.03 20.84 -1.89
CA LEU A 88 -0.80 21.80 -1.11
C LEU A 88 -0.42 23.22 -1.48
N SER A 89 -1.36 24.16 -1.41
CA SER A 89 -1.08 25.58 -1.61
C SER A 89 -0.11 26.10 -0.56
N GLU A 90 0.67 27.15 -0.92
CA GLU A 90 1.60 27.80 0.02
C GLU A 90 0.89 28.28 1.28
N GLU A 91 -0.34 28.81 1.15
CA GLU A 91 -1.16 29.21 2.30
C GLU A 91 -1.48 28.04 3.22
N HIS A 92 -1.80 26.88 2.67
CA HIS A 92 -2.09 25.67 3.46
C HIS A 92 -0.81 25.14 4.13
N LEU A 93 0.29 25.06 3.38
CA LEU A 93 1.58 24.63 3.91
C LEU A 93 2.07 25.53 5.06
N ALA A 94 1.84 26.85 4.97
CA ALA A 94 2.22 27.81 6.02
C ALA A 94 1.47 27.58 7.34
N LYS A 95 0.27 27.00 7.30
CA LYS A 95 -0.54 26.66 8.49
C LYS A 95 -0.17 25.33 9.14
N LEU A 96 0.59 24.49 8.43
CA LEU A 96 1.01 23.19 8.96
C LEU A 96 2.23 23.32 9.89
N PRO A 97 2.27 22.55 10.99
CA PRO A 97 3.50 22.37 11.76
C PRO A 97 4.64 21.85 10.89
N GLU A 98 5.89 22.19 11.24
CA GLU A 98 7.07 21.78 10.47
C GLU A 98 7.12 20.26 10.20
N LYS A 99 6.81 19.44 11.21
CA LYS A 99 6.76 17.97 11.07
C LYS A 99 5.77 17.56 9.96
N MET A 100 4.63 18.23 9.83
CA MET A 100 3.63 17.91 8.81
C MET A 100 4.03 18.40 7.43
N ARG A 101 4.75 19.51 7.33
CA ARG A 101 5.34 19.95 6.03
C ARG A 101 6.38 18.95 5.51
N GLN A 102 7.17 18.36 6.40
CA GLN A 102 8.11 17.28 6.01
C GLN A 102 7.36 16.01 5.61
N TYR A 103 6.27 15.73 6.30
CA TYR A 103 5.43 14.58 5.99
C TYR A 103 4.74 14.69 4.62
N GLU A 104 4.30 15.90 4.23
CA GLU A 104 3.76 16.19 2.90
C GLU A 104 4.72 15.78 1.78
N LYS A 105 6.01 16.08 1.94
CA LYS A 105 7.04 15.63 0.99
C LYS A 105 7.10 14.10 0.86
N THR A 106 6.83 13.39 1.93
CA THR A 106 6.76 11.91 1.91
C THR A 106 5.56 11.42 1.10
N ILE A 107 4.38 12.03 1.27
CA ILE A 107 3.18 11.69 0.50
C ILE A 107 3.45 11.89 -1.01
N LEU A 108 3.96 13.05 -1.40
CA LEU A 108 4.28 13.34 -2.80
C LEU A 108 5.36 12.42 -3.38
N ARG A 109 6.36 12.04 -2.58
CA ARG A 109 7.40 11.09 -2.99
C ARG A 109 6.82 9.70 -3.23
N ILE A 110 5.92 9.24 -2.38
CA ILE A 110 5.18 7.98 -2.57
C ILE A 110 4.32 8.08 -3.83
N GLY A 111 3.63 9.20 -4.05
CA GLY A 111 2.81 9.46 -5.23
C GLY A 111 3.58 9.23 -6.54
N LYS A 112 4.85 9.63 -6.61
CA LYS A 112 5.71 9.40 -7.79
C LYS A 112 5.94 7.92 -8.13
N LYS A 113 5.79 7.02 -7.15
CA LYS A 113 5.89 5.56 -7.34
C LYS A 113 4.59 4.95 -7.87
N LEU A 114 3.45 5.66 -7.77
CA LEU A 114 2.15 5.13 -8.13
C LEU A 114 1.94 5.04 -9.64
N ARG A 115 1.24 4.00 -10.05
CA ARG A 115 0.68 3.80 -11.39
C ARG A 115 -0.76 3.34 -11.22
N TYR A 116 -1.66 3.85 -12.05
CA TYR A 116 -3.08 3.53 -11.96
C TYR A 116 -3.50 2.67 -13.14
N VAL A 117 -4.13 1.55 -12.85
CA VAL A 117 -4.77 0.68 -13.83
C VAL A 117 -6.27 0.70 -13.54
N ILE A 118 -7.06 1.04 -14.56
CA ILE A 118 -8.50 1.10 -14.44
C ILE A 118 -9.11 -0.29 -14.63
N GLN A 119 -9.89 -0.74 -13.66
CA GLN A 119 -10.74 -1.91 -13.82
C GLN A 119 -12.13 -1.46 -14.32
N GLU A 120 -12.31 -1.47 -15.61
CA GLU A 120 -13.57 -1.05 -16.25
C GLU A 120 -14.75 -1.94 -15.82
N GLU A 121 -14.53 -3.25 -15.81
CA GLU A 121 -15.51 -4.23 -15.39
C GLU A 121 -15.04 -4.95 -14.11
N ARG A 122 -15.85 -4.89 -13.06
CA ARG A 122 -15.53 -5.50 -11.75
C ARG A 122 -15.80 -7.00 -11.74
N LYS A 123 -15.02 -7.78 -12.50
CA LYS A 123 -15.11 -9.25 -12.59
C LYS A 123 -14.36 -10.00 -11.48
N GLY A 124 -14.16 -9.37 -10.33
CA GLY A 124 -13.52 -9.96 -9.17
C GLY A 124 -12.02 -9.71 -9.07
N PHE A 125 -11.42 -10.28 -8.03
CA PHE A 125 -10.02 -10.06 -7.63
C PHE A 125 -9.02 -10.51 -8.69
N GLY A 126 -9.15 -11.75 -9.18
CA GLY A 126 -8.24 -12.26 -10.22
C GLY A 126 -8.25 -11.42 -11.49
N HIS A 127 -9.41 -10.88 -11.88
CA HIS A 127 -9.51 -9.96 -13.01
C HIS A 127 -8.77 -8.65 -12.73
N ALA A 128 -8.89 -8.09 -11.53
CA ALA A 128 -8.15 -6.88 -11.15
C ALA A 128 -6.64 -7.09 -11.27
N VAL A 129 -6.10 -8.18 -10.71
CA VAL A 129 -4.68 -8.52 -10.82
C VAL A 129 -4.25 -8.73 -12.27
N TYR A 130 -5.07 -9.39 -13.08
CA TYR A 130 -4.78 -9.63 -14.50
C TYR A 130 -4.65 -8.34 -15.31
N GLN A 131 -5.38 -7.26 -14.94
CA GLN A 131 -5.21 -5.96 -15.60
C GLN A 131 -3.78 -5.40 -15.47
N CYS A 132 -3.02 -5.85 -14.47
CA CYS A 132 -1.63 -5.40 -14.24
C CYS A 132 -0.58 -6.18 -15.05
N ARG A 133 -0.96 -7.10 -15.94
CA ARG A 133 -0.02 -7.97 -16.68
C ARG A 133 1.06 -7.19 -17.44
N ASN A 134 0.75 -6.02 -17.99
CA ASN A 134 1.72 -5.18 -18.68
C ASN A 134 2.66 -4.45 -17.68
N PHE A 135 2.17 -4.12 -16.50
CA PHE A 135 2.97 -3.52 -15.43
C PHE A 135 3.95 -4.52 -14.84
N THR A 136 3.53 -5.77 -14.63
CA THR A 136 4.40 -6.80 -14.06
C THR A 136 5.56 -7.15 -14.97
N ASN A 137 5.31 -7.22 -16.27
CA ASN A 137 6.31 -7.56 -17.29
C ASN A 137 7.10 -8.84 -16.96
N ARG A 138 6.40 -9.86 -16.40
CA ARG A 138 6.97 -11.15 -15.94
C ARG A 138 8.00 -11.04 -14.79
N GLU A 139 8.12 -9.89 -14.17
CA GLU A 139 8.94 -9.74 -12.97
C GLU A 139 8.15 -10.21 -11.74
N PRO A 140 8.84 -10.65 -10.67
CA PRO A 140 8.18 -10.94 -9.41
C PRO A 140 7.55 -9.67 -8.84
N VAL A 141 6.37 -9.83 -8.23
CA VAL A 141 5.60 -8.71 -7.69
C VAL A 141 5.06 -9.05 -6.31
N LEU A 142 5.02 -8.06 -5.44
CA LEU A 142 4.28 -8.11 -4.19
C LEU A 142 2.80 -7.81 -4.48
N LEU A 143 1.90 -8.67 -3.99
CA LEU A 143 0.46 -8.46 -4.07
C LEU A 143 -0.09 -8.23 -2.66
N LEU A 144 -0.69 -7.07 -2.43
CA LEU A 144 -1.31 -6.69 -1.16
C LEU A 144 -2.80 -6.42 -1.35
N LEU A 145 -3.60 -6.76 -0.36
CA LEU A 145 -5.02 -6.40 -0.31
C LEU A 145 -5.15 -4.98 0.26
N GLY A 146 -5.85 -4.11 -0.46
CA GLY A 146 -5.95 -2.68 -0.12
C GLY A 146 -6.82 -2.36 1.11
N ASP A 147 -7.48 -3.35 1.67
CA ASP A 147 -8.34 -3.24 2.86
C ASP A 147 -7.84 -4.07 4.06
N MET A 148 -6.62 -4.57 3.98
CA MET A 148 -5.98 -5.29 5.08
C MET A 148 -4.74 -4.55 5.56
N LEU A 149 -4.73 -4.19 6.83
CA LEU A 149 -3.56 -3.63 7.51
C LEU A 149 -2.83 -4.75 8.24
N TYR A 150 -1.52 -4.75 8.10
CA TYR A 150 -0.66 -5.77 8.67
C TYR A 150 0.09 -5.20 9.87
N LYS A 151 0.23 -5.98 10.92
CA LYS A 151 0.98 -5.60 12.11
C LYS A 151 2.03 -6.64 12.41
N SER A 152 3.29 -6.24 12.40
CA SER A 152 4.40 -7.03 12.91
C SER A 152 4.64 -6.72 14.39
N TYR A 153 4.98 -7.73 15.16
CA TYR A 153 5.51 -7.59 16.53
C TYR A 153 7.04 -7.69 16.57
N GLU A 154 7.65 -7.89 15.40
CA GLU A 154 9.10 -7.91 15.20
C GLU A 154 9.59 -6.52 14.74
N GLU A 155 10.90 -6.31 14.77
CA GLU A 155 11.53 -5.08 14.26
C GLU A 155 11.27 -4.87 12.74
N ARG A 156 11.12 -5.96 12.02
CA ARG A 156 10.84 -5.96 10.58
C ARG A 156 9.34 -5.95 10.31
N SER A 157 8.93 -5.17 9.31
CA SER A 157 7.54 -5.12 8.89
C SER A 157 7.09 -6.45 8.27
N CYS A 158 5.77 -6.68 8.20
CA CYS A 158 5.22 -7.87 7.55
C CYS A 158 5.63 -7.97 6.08
N VAL A 159 5.68 -6.84 5.37
CA VAL A 159 6.14 -6.78 3.98
C VAL A 159 7.62 -7.16 3.87
N GLU A 160 8.49 -6.65 4.75
CA GLU A 160 9.91 -7.01 4.74
C GLU A 160 10.12 -8.49 5.00
N GLN A 161 9.41 -9.08 5.96
CA GLN A 161 9.48 -10.52 6.27
C GLN A 161 9.04 -11.37 5.08
N LEU A 162 7.95 -10.98 4.41
CA LEU A 162 7.46 -11.69 3.23
C LEU A 162 8.44 -11.63 2.06
N LEU A 163 9.05 -10.47 1.84
CA LEU A 163 10.04 -10.30 0.80
C LEU A 163 11.31 -11.11 1.06
N ASP A 164 11.75 -11.20 2.32
CA ASP A 164 12.91 -12.04 2.69
C ASP A 164 12.62 -13.52 2.45
N ALA A 165 11.47 -14.01 2.87
CA ALA A 165 11.07 -15.40 2.63
C ALA A 165 10.98 -15.72 1.12
N TYR A 166 10.62 -14.73 0.30
CA TYR A 166 10.68 -14.88 -1.15
C TYR A 166 12.12 -14.93 -1.68
N GLU A 167 13.01 -14.02 -1.22
CA GLU A 167 14.41 -14.00 -1.67
C GLU A 167 15.14 -15.31 -1.35
N ASP A 168 14.79 -15.98 -0.24
CA ASP A 168 15.37 -17.25 0.15
C ASP A 168 14.95 -18.42 -0.75
N THR A 169 13.76 -18.37 -1.33
CA THR A 169 13.17 -19.53 -2.02
C THR A 169 12.90 -19.30 -3.50
N GLU A 170 12.74 -18.05 -3.92
CA GLU A 170 12.26 -17.62 -5.25
C GLU A 170 10.93 -18.27 -5.66
N LYS A 171 10.12 -18.70 -4.68
CA LYS A 171 8.82 -19.37 -4.91
C LYS A 171 7.68 -18.46 -4.48
N LEU A 172 6.47 -18.82 -4.93
CA LEU A 172 5.24 -18.19 -4.44
C LEU A 172 5.21 -18.25 -2.92
N THR A 173 5.25 -17.07 -2.29
CA THR A 173 5.24 -16.91 -0.84
C THR A 173 3.96 -16.20 -0.44
N VAL A 174 3.29 -16.68 0.61
CA VAL A 174 2.03 -16.13 1.10
C VAL A 174 2.17 -15.83 2.59
N GLY A 175 1.85 -14.61 3.00
CA GLY A 175 1.71 -14.24 4.41
C GLY A 175 0.41 -14.83 4.96
N ILE A 176 0.51 -15.56 6.07
CA ILE A 176 -0.65 -16.14 6.77
C ILE A 176 -0.62 -15.73 8.24
N THR A 177 -1.78 -15.76 8.87
CA THR A 177 -1.92 -15.61 10.33
C THR A 177 -2.86 -16.66 10.87
N GLU A 178 -2.58 -17.11 12.09
CA GLU A 178 -3.52 -17.97 12.81
C GLU A 178 -4.79 -17.17 13.13
N THR A 179 -5.94 -17.84 13.00
CA THR A 179 -7.22 -17.25 13.34
C THR A 179 -8.17 -18.30 13.91
N GLU A 180 -9.13 -17.86 14.71
CA GLU A 180 -10.14 -18.75 15.30
C GLU A 180 -11.06 -19.31 14.21
N PRO A 181 -11.44 -20.61 14.28
CA PRO A 181 -12.26 -21.27 13.28
C PRO A 181 -13.59 -20.58 12.98
N GLU A 182 -14.20 -19.95 14.01
CA GLU A 182 -15.48 -19.25 13.91
C GLU A 182 -15.44 -18.01 13.02
N VAL A 183 -14.25 -17.42 12.85
CA VAL A 183 -14.09 -16.17 12.09
C VAL A 183 -13.36 -16.37 10.76
N VAL A 184 -12.82 -17.57 10.50
CA VAL A 184 -12.02 -17.85 9.28
C VAL A 184 -12.78 -17.50 7.99
N SER A 185 -14.08 -17.74 7.94
CA SER A 185 -14.92 -17.42 6.76
C SER A 185 -15.01 -15.93 6.44
N ARG A 186 -14.57 -15.05 7.34
CA ARG A 186 -14.53 -13.59 7.12
C ARG A 186 -13.26 -13.15 6.38
N TYR A 187 -12.23 -14.00 6.38
CA TYR A 187 -10.91 -13.66 5.83
C TYR A 187 -10.57 -14.40 4.53
N GLY A 188 -11.37 -15.36 4.13
CA GLY A 188 -11.23 -16.06 2.84
C GLY A 188 -11.01 -17.57 2.96
#